data_e55edb9b60cc7291da97072814d08952
#
_entry.id   e55edb9b60cc7291da97072814d08952
#
_cell.length_a   1.000
_cell.length_b   1.000
_cell.length_c   1.000
_cell.angle_alpha   90.00
_cell.angle_beta   90.00
_cell.angle_gamma   90.00
#
_symmetry.space_group_name_H-M   'P 1'
#
loop_
_entity.id
_entity.type
_entity.pdbx_description
1 polymer ?
#
loop_
_entity_poly.entity_id
_entity_poly.type
_entity_poly.pdbx_seq_one_letter_code
_entity_poly.pdbx_strand_id
1 'polypeptide(L)'
;MKLRTFIPVLVVLIFATSTAAQQVTSGGPRRGYTPEPGAKDLKAVLFNWTWHMGMLRGAQEVEAVATLEHQATGVIQVDGQPCRLSKYRVSTNYQAGGQRVQYTCARPNGQQYSNIEVVSGQFAWNEDIVGAEIVPGKGKATPMVAALTERLIRLWAGPQGAPKAAIAGGDKTTVAWENNKAVVTYPIPGVPGAVAKATLSDKYQAERVEVAHNGVTTEFTYGKYDDWNNELNKVEAFYAGTLVEKRNGATIRDLTTTETETGNVYVVVPVPASVRASAQK
;
A
#
# COMPACT_ATOMS: atom_id res chain seq x y z
N MET A 1 -30.83 38.83 57.14
CA MET A 1 -29.81 38.93 56.05
C MET A 1 -29.53 37.52 55.53
N LYS A 2 -30.13 37.07 54.41
CA LYS A 2 -30.00 35.72 53.86
C LYS A 2 -28.98 35.79 52.72
N LEU A 3 -27.82 35.15 52.92
CA LEU A 3 -26.78 35.01 51.95
C LEU A 3 -27.16 33.92 50.92
N ARG A 4 -27.32 34.27 49.66
CA ARG A 4 -27.56 33.35 48.53
C ARG A 4 -26.22 32.96 47.95
N THR A 5 -25.84 31.70 48.12
CA THR A 5 -24.66 31.10 47.52
C THR A 5 -25.00 30.76 46.07
N PHE A 6 -24.30 31.40 45.09
CA PHE A 6 -24.32 31.00 43.68
C PHE A 6 -23.30 29.89 43.45
N ILE A 7 -23.73 28.71 43.00
CA ILE A 7 -22.88 27.65 42.53
C ILE A 7 -22.77 27.82 41.00
N PRO A 8 -21.57 28.03 40.44
CA PRO A 8 -21.40 28.02 38.98
C PRO A 8 -21.41 26.56 38.49
N VAL A 9 -22.37 26.24 37.62
CA VAL A 9 -22.41 24.98 36.88
C VAL A 9 -21.39 25.09 35.75
N LEU A 10 -20.30 24.34 35.90
CA LEU A 10 -19.28 24.17 34.88
C LEU A 10 -19.79 23.18 33.81
N VAL A 11 -20.22 23.68 32.68
CA VAL A 11 -20.57 22.86 31.51
C VAL A 11 -19.27 22.43 30.82
N VAL A 12 -18.85 21.20 31.05
CA VAL A 12 -17.75 20.59 30.30
C VAL A 12 -18.29 20.12 28.96
N LEU A 13 -18.02 20.87 27.90
CA LEU A 13 -18.22 20.45 26.52
C LEU A 13 -17.14 19.40 26.16
N ILE A 14 -17.54 18.12 26.20
CA ILE A 14 -16.72 17.04 25.66
C ILE A 14 -16.85 17.09 24.15
N PHE A 15 -15.84 17.65 23.47
CA PHE A 15 -15.66 17.47 22.03
C PHE A 15 -15.21 16.02 21.80
N ALA A 16 -16.15 15.15 21.47
CA ALA A 16 -15.86 13.87 20.89
C ALA A 16 -15.26 14.12 19.48
N THR A 17 -13.95 14.17 19.37
CA THR A 17 -13.26 14.06 18.09
C THR A 17 -13.43 12.63 17.61
N SER A 18 -14.48 12.37 16.85
CA SER A 18 -14.58 11.17 16.04
C SER A 18 -13.45 11.20 15.01
N THR A 19 -12.37 10.47 15.27
CA THR A 19 -11.44 10.06 14.23
C THR A 19 -12.23 9.13 13.31
N ALA A 20 -12.94 9.72 12.33
CA ALA A 20 -13.45 8.98 11.20
C ALA A 20 -12.23 8.35 10.53
N ALA A 21 -12.04 7.03 10.73
CA ALA A 21 -11.28 6.24 9.79
C ALA A 21 -11.88 6.58 8.43
N GLN A 22 -11.09 7.19 7.55
CA GLN A 22 -11.52 7.49 6.20
C GLN A 22 -11.83 6.16 5.55
N GLN A 23 -13.09 5.73 5.62
CA GLN A 23 -13.60 4.71 4.71
C GLN A 23 -13.33 5.27 3.32
N VAL A 24 -12.51 4.55 2.56
CA VAL A 24 -12.35 4.80 1.12
C VAL A 24 -13.73 4.59 0.52
N THR A 25 -14.51 5.68 0.48
CA THR A 25 -15.84 5.64 -0.13
C THR A 25 -15.63 5.39 -1.61
N SER A 26 -16.21 4.33 -2.09
CA SER A 26 -16.17 3.79 -3.45
C SER A 26 -16.76 4.75 -4.48
N GLY A 27 -16.09 5.86 -4.76
CA GLY A 27 -16.40 6.76 -5.87
C GLY A 27 -15.84 6.30 -7.21
N GLY A 28 -15.12 5.15 -7.22
CA GLY A 28 -14.47 4.62 -8.40
C GLY A 28 -15.42 3.96 -9.41
N PRO A 29 -14.85 3.42 -10.48
CA PRO A 29 -15.62 2.70 -11.50
C PRO A 29 -16.38 1.53 -10.87
N ARG A 30 -17.69 1.46 -11.12
CA ARG A 30 -18.58 0.45 -10.56
C ARG A 30 -19.03 -0.54 -11.62
N ARG A 31 -19.49 -1.72 -11.16
CA ARG A 31 -20.15 -2.70 -12.01
C ARG A 31 -21.30 -2.06 -12.78
N GLY A 32 -21.42 -2.38 -14.06
CA GLY A 32 -22.42 -1.81 -14.98
C GLY A 32 -21.95 -0.54 -15.70
N TYR A 33 -20.84 0.07 -15.31
CA TYR A 33 -20.18 1.08 -16.13
C TYR A 33 -19.29 0.39 -17.17
N THR A 34 -19.45 0.78 -18.41
CA THR A 34 -18.52 0.43 -19.50
C THR A 34 -18.18 1.74 -20.21
N PRO A 35 -16.89 2.08 -20.33
CA PRO A 35 -16.50 3.28 -21.06
C PRO A 35 -16.83 3.16 -22.54
N GLU A 36 -17.13 4.28 -23.18
CA GLU A 36 -17.24 4.35 -24.63
C GLU A 36 -15.93 3.91 -25.29
N PRO A 37 -15.97 3.21 -26.44
CA PRO A 37 -14.76 2.81 -27.15
C PRO A 37 -13.83 3.99 -27.40
N GLY A 38 -12.58 3.89 -26.94
CA GLY A 38 -11.58 4.94 -27.10
C GLY A 38 -11.70 6.14 -26.17
N ALA A 39 -12.59 6.08 -25.15
CA ALA A 39 -12.68 7.13 -24.13
C ALA A 39 -11.35 7.28 -23.39
N LYS A 40 -10.94 8.55 -23.22
CA LYS A 40 -9.64 8.95 -22.64
C LYS A 40 -9.77 9.75 -21.34
N ASP A 41 -11.00 9.92 -20.84
CA ASP A 41 -11.25 10.60 -19.58
C ASP A 41 -10.78 9.76 -18.37
N LEU A 42 -10.64 10.41 -17.23
CA LEU A 42 -10.13 9.77 -16.01
C LEU A 42 -10.96 8.54 -15.61
N LYS A 43 -12.29 8.62 -15.71
CA LYS A 43 -13.19 7.53 -15.30
C LYS A 43 -12.98 6.29 -16.17
N ALA A 44 -12.85 6.48 -17.49
CA ALA A 44 -12.57 5.40 -18.43
C ALA A 44 -11.19 4.78 -18.19
N VAL A 45 -10.16 5.59 -17.94
CA VAL A 45 -8.80 5.12 -17.64
C VAL A 45 -8.77 4.33 -16.34
N LEU A 46 -9.38 4.83 -15.25
CA LEU A 46 -9.44 4.10 -13.98
C LEU A 46 -10.23 2.80 -14.09
N PHE A 47 -11.32 2.79 -14.86
CA PHE A 47 -12.06 1.55 -15.15
C PHE A 47 -11.17 0.52 -15.86
N ASN A 48 -10.52 0.91 -16.95
CA ASN A 48 -9.65 0.01 -17.71
C ASN A 48 -8.47 -0.47 -16.86
N TRP A 49 -7.85 0.41 -16.06
CA TRP A 49 -6.77 0.03 -15.15
C TRP A 49 -7.21 -1.04 -14.15
N THR A 50 -8.32 -0.81 -13.45
CA THR A 50 -8.83 -1.77 -12.46
C THR A 50 -9.36 -3.05 -13.09
N TRP A 51 -9.99 -2.96 -14.28
CA TRP A 51 -10.44 -4.13 -15.04
C TRP A 51 -9.28 -5.04 -15.44
N HIS A 52 -8.24 -4.47 -16.07
CA HIS A 52 -7.07 -5.22 -16.52
C HIS A 52 -6.16 -5.70 -15.37
N MET A 53 -6.39 -5.23 -14.16
CA MET A 53 -5.76 -5.74 -12.95
C MET A 53 -6.59 -6.82 -12.24
N GLY A 54 -7.75 -7.20 -12.80
CA GLY A 54 -8.64 -8.19 -12.21
C GLY A 54 -9.35 -7.73 -10.95
N MET A 55 -9.49 -6.41 -10.73
CA MET A 55 -10.07 -5.84 -9.52
C MET A 55 -11.58 -5.66 -9.59
N LEU A 56 -12.17 -5.64 -10.81
CA LEU A 56 -13.61 -5.47 -11.03
C LEU A 56 -14.26 -6.83 -11.23
N ARG A 57 -14.67 -7.48 -10.16
CA ARG A 57 -15.25 -8.81 -10.21
C ARG A 57 -16.61 -8.89 -9.53
N GLY A 58 -17.53 -9.56 -10.19
CA GLY A 58 -18.83 -9.87 -9.62
C GLY A 58 -19.51 -8.62 -9.07
N ALA A 59 -19.94 -8.67 -7.82
CA ALA A 59 -20.57 -7.56 -7.13
C ALA A 59 -19.57 -6.67 -6.35
N GLN A 60 -18.30 -7.08 -6.26
CA GLN A 60 -17.33 -6.47 -5.35
C GLN A 60 -16.51 -5.32 -5.98
N GLU A 61 -16.62 -5.12 -7.31
CA GLU A 61 -15.95 -4.02 -8.00
C GLU A 61 -14.43 -4.00 -7.71
N VAL A 62 -13.85 -2.81 -7.41
CA VAL A 62 -12.43 -2.67 -7.06
C VAL A 62 -12.04 -3.34 -5.74
N GLU A 63 -13.00 -3.72 -4.92
CA GLU A 63 -12.79 -4.41 -3.65
C GLU A 63 -12.56 -5.92 -3.82
N ALA A 64 -12.67 -6.44 -5.04
CA ALA A 64 -12.39 -7.86 -5.30
C ALA A 64 -10.98 -8.28 -4.88
N VAL A 65 -10.02 -7.34 -4.81
CA VAL A 65 -8.67 -7.54 -4.26
C VAL A 65 -8.53 -6.74 -2.98
N ALA A 66 -9.25 -7.10 -1.94
CA ALA A 66 -9.17 -6.47 -0.61
C ALA A 66 -7.84 -6.78 0.08
N THR A 67 -7.37 -8.02 -0.08
CA THR A 67 -6.08 -8.50 0.43
C THR A 67 -5.28 -9.15 -0.68
N LEU A 68 -3.96 -9.06 -0.57
CA LEU A 68 -3.02 -9.71 -1.48
C LEU A 68 -1.77 -10.11 -0.71
N GLU A 69 -1.35 -11.33 -0.91
CA GLU A 69 -0.03 -11.79 -0.53
C GLU A 69 0.80 -12.08 -1.78
N HIS A 70 2.09 -11.78 -1.74
CA HIS A 70 3.00 -12.20 -2.80
C HIS A 70 4.34 -12.65 -2.24
N GLN A 71 4.96 -13.57 -2.94
CA GLN A 71 6.31 -14.04 -2.69
C GLN A 71 7.19 -13.63 -3.87
N ALA A 72 8.47 -13.42 -3.59
CA ALA A 72 9.43 -13.03 -4.61
C ALA A 72 10.84 -13.53 -4.27
N THR A 73 11.66 -13.59 -5.30
CA THR A 73 13.12 -13.72 -5.23
C THR A 73 13.79 -12.43 -5.70
N GLY A 74 15.09 -12.30 -5.52
CA GLY A 74 15.84 -11.14 -6.03
C GLY A 74 16.85 -10.60 -5.05
N VAL A 75 17.09 -9.28 -5.13
CA VAL A 75 18.07 -8.57 -4.31
C VAL A 75 17.41 -7.31 -3.73
N ILE A 76 17.69 -7.05 -2.46
CA ILE A 76 17.30 -5.80 -1.79
C ILE A 76 18.55 -5.13 -1.21
N GLN A 77 18.48 -3.82 -0.96
CA GLN A 77 19.50 -3.11 -0.22
C GLN A 77 19.18 -3.14 1.27
N VAL A 78 20.15 -3.57 2.08
CA VAL A 78 20.08 -3.54 3.55
C VAL A 78 21.31 -2.80 4.06
N ASP A 79 21.13 -1.68 4.75
CA ASP A 79 22.21 -0.78 5.22
C ASP A 79 23.17 -0.39 4.09
N GLY A 80 22.61 -0.10 2.88
CA GLY A 80 23.39 0.30 1.70
C GLY A 80 24.17 -0.82 1.02
N GLN A 81 23.98 -2.08 1.42
CA GLN A 81 24.62 -3.24 0.82
C GLN A 81 23.61 -4.18 0.16
N PRO A 82 23.95 -4.80 -0.99
CA PRO A 82 23.09 -5.78 -1.62
C PRO A 82 22.91 -7.01 -0.72
N CYS A 83 21.68 -7.50 -0.62
CA CYS A 83 21.31 -8.67 0.16
C CYS A 83 20.42 -9.57 -0.69
N ARG A 84 20.91 -10.78 -1.04
CA ARG A 84 20.20 -11.74 -1.88
C ARG A 84 19.13 -12.46 -1.07
N LEU A 85 17.89 -12.36 -1.51
CA LEU A 85 16.74 -12.96 -0.84
C LEU A 85 16.77 -14.50 -0.88
N SER A 86 16.59 -15.12 0.28
CA SER A 86 16.25 -16.54 0.43
C SER A 86 14.78 -16.73 0.83
N LYS A 87 14.17 -15.70 1.40
CA LYS A 87 12.73 -15.62 1.70
C LYS A 87 12.25 -14.18 1.52
N TYR A 88 11.12 -14.02 0.86
CA TYR A 88 10.43 -12.74 0.76
C TYR A 88 8.93 -13.01 0.67
N ARG A 89 8.16 -12.46 1.59
CA ARG A 89 6.70 -12.52 1.59
C ARG A 89 6.13 -11.17 2.01
N VAL A 90 5.17 -10.72 1.26
CA VAL A 90 4.40 -9.51 1.57
C VAL A 90 2.95 -9.90 1.75
N SER A 91 2.35 -9.47 2.85
CA SER A 91 0.93 -9.62 3.15
C SER A 91 0.32 -8.23 3.24
N THR A 92 -0.60 -7.91 2.36
CA THR A 92 -1.23 -6.59 2.24
C THR A 92 -2.73 -6.67 2.48
N ASN A 93 -3.25 -5.78 3.32
CA ASN A 93 -4.67 -5.51 3.47
C ASN A 93 -4.92 -4.06 3.03
N TYR A 94 -5.47 -3.89 1.85
CA TYR A 94 -5.72 -2.57 1.26
C TYR A 94 -6.85 -1.81 1.96
N GLN A 95 -7.85 -2.50 2.52
CA GLN A 95 -8.96 -1.89 3.25
C GLN A 95 -8.48 -1.25 4.56
N ALA A 96 -7.55 -1.92 5.25
CA ALA A 96 -6.95 -1.40 6.48
C ALA A 96 -5.76 -0.45 6.21
N GLY A 97 -5.31 -0.31 4.96
CA GLY A 97 -4.07 0.41 4.64
C GLY A 97 -2.86 -0.20 5.34
N GLY A 98 -2.80 -1.54 5.40
CA GLY A 98 -1.79 -2.29 6.14
C GLY A 98 -0.98 -3.23 5.26
N GLN A 99 0.33 -3.31 5.55
CA GLN A 99 1.25 -4.21 4.86
C GLN A 99 2.31 -4.73 5.83
N ARG A 100 2.59 -6.03 5.73
CA ARG A 100 3.71 -6.69 6.41
C ARG A 100 4.65 -7.29 5.36
N VAL A 101 5.93 -6.94 5.44
CA VAL A 101 7.00 -7.47 4.58
C VAL A 101 7.94 -8.29 5.44
N GLN A 102 8.03 -9.58 5.16
CA GLN A 102 8.93 -10.51 5.83
C GLN A 102 10.04 -10.92 4.86
N TYR A 103 11.29 -10.82 5.27
CA TYR A 103 12.37 -11.28 4.44
C TYR A 103 13.55 -11.85 5.23
N THR A 104 14.24 -12.77 4.57
CA THR A 104 15.56 -13.26 4.96
C THR A 104 16.45 -13.19 3.72
N CYS A 105 17.66 -12.68 3.88
CA CYS A 105 18.60 -12.54 2.80
C CYS A 105 20.05 -12.76 3.26
N ALA A 106 20.95 -13.05 2.33
CA ALA A 106 22.37 -13.19 2.56
C ALA A 106 23.15 -12.01 1.95
N ARG A 107 23.99 -11.37 2.74
CA ARG A 107 24.96 -10.37 2.28
C ARG A 107 26.10 -11.02 1.50
N PRO A 108 26.90 -10.26 0.72
CA PRO A 108 28.03 -10.83 -0.04
C PRO A 108 29.06 -11.58 0.80
N ASN A 109 29.19 -11.21 2.08
CA ASN A 109 30.08 -11.88 3.04
C ASN A 109 29.46 -13.15 3.65
N GLY A 110 28.29 -13.60 3.20
CA GLY A 110 27.56 -14.75 3.72
C GLY A 110 26.73 -14.48 4.98
N GLN A 111 26.79 -13.29 5.57
CA GLN A 111 26.00 -12.95 6.75
C GLN A 111 24.51 -12.95 6.43
N GLN A 112 23.74 -13.72 7.20
CA GLN A 112 22.29 -13.72 7.11
C GLN A 112 21.69 -12.50 7.82
N TYR A 113 20.63 -11.97 7.21
CA TYR A 113 19.83 -10.88 7.77
C TYR A 113 18.35 -11.21 7.62
N SER A 114 17.56 -11.00 8.67
CA SER A 114 16.10 -11.20 8.65
C SER A 114 15.43 -10.00 9.27
N ASN A 115 14.29 -9.60 8.70
CA ASN A 115 13.50 -8.51 9.24
C ASN A 115 12.01 -8.71 8.91
N ILE A 116 11.13 -8.12 9.72
CA ILE A 116 9.70 -8.03 9.49
C ILE A 116 9.32 -6.56 9.61
N GLU A 117 9.03 -5.95 8.48
CA GLU A 117 8.63 -4.54 8.35
C GLU A 117 7.11 -4.46 8.28
N VAL A 118 6.50 -3.57 9.06
CA VAL A 118 5.05 -3.42 9.09
C VAL A 118 4.65 -1.95 8.97
N VAL A 119 3.59 -1.69 8.25
CA VAL A 119 2.87 -0.42 8.24
C VAL A 119 1.37 -0.69 8.35
N SER A 120 0.66 0.14 9.12
CA SER A 120 -0.80 0.09 9.21
C SER A 120 -1.34 1.48 9.58
N GLY A 121 -2.11 2.07 8.66
CA GLY A 121 -2.60 3.43 8.80
C GLY A 121 -1.44 4.43 8.98
N GLN A 122 -1.40 5.09 10.14
CA GLN A 122 -0.37 6.08 10.47
C GLN A 122 0.79 5.53 11.31
N PHE A 123 0.96 4.22 11.39
CA PHE A 123 1.97 3.57 12.22
C PHE A 123 2.90 2.70 11.38
N ALA A 124 4.20 2.73 11.70
CA ALA A 124 5.19 1.81 11.17
C ALA A 124 6.01 1.23 12.31
N TRP A 125 6.32 -0.07 12.22
CA TRP A 125 7.12 -0.79 13.21
C TRP A 125 7.83 -1.99 12.58
N ASN A 126 8.82 -2.53 13.29
CA ASN A 126 9.39 -3.84 12.98
C ASN A 126 8.91 -4.85 14.01
N GLU A 127 8.77 -6.10 13.59
CA GLU A 127 8.44 -7.23 14.45
C GLU A 127 9.64 -8.19 14.55
N ASP A 128 9.88 -8.78 15.70
CA ASP A 128 10.84 -9.89 15.86
C ASP A 128 10.23 -11.24 15.48
N ILE A 129 8.92 -11.38 15.66
CA ILE A 129 8.09 -12.49 15.17
C ILE A 129 6.84 -11.93 14.52
N VAL A 130 6.27 -12.67 13.57
CA VAL A 130 5.01 -12.28 12.91
C VAL A 130 3.89 -12.12 13.94
N GLY A 131 3.26 -10.93 13.93
CA GLY A 131 2.18 -10.63 14.87
C GLY A 131 2.66 -10.38 16.29
N ALA A 132 3.87 -9.83 16.46
CA ALA A 132 4.40 -9.44 17.75
C ALA A 132 3.40 -8.60 18.56
N GLU A 133 3.26 -8.92 19.84
CA GLU A 133 2.35 -8.27 20.82
C GLU A 133 0.84 -8.41 20.54
N ILE A 134 0.40 -9.11 19.49
CA ILE A 134 -1.03 -9.45 19.31
C ILE A 134 -1.49 -10.33 20.47
N VAL A 135 -0.66 -11.30 20.86
CA VAL A 135 -0.84 -12.07 22.09
C VAL A 135 0.08 -11.47 23.15
N PRO A 136 -0.46 -11.06 24.31
CA PRO A 136 0.34 -10.46 25.38
C PRO A 136 1.57 -11.31 25.74
N GLY A 137 2.75 -10.66 25.80
CA GLY A 137 4.01 -11.30 26.12
C GLY A 137 4.65 -12.14 25.00
N LYS A 138 4.06 -12.17 23.81
CA LYS A 138 4.63 -12.85 22.63
C LYS A 138 5.20 -11.84 21.64
N GLY A 139 6.51 -11.90 21.44
CA GLY A 139 7.25 -11.04 20.53
C GLY A 139 7.36 -9.59 21.00
N LYS A 140 8.08 -8.82 20.19
CA LYS A 140 8.34 -7.40 20.42
C LYS A 140 8.11 -6.61 19.12
N ALA A 141 7.29 -5.57 19.22
CA ALA A 141 7.13 -4.57 18.17
C ALA A 141 8.00 -3.35 18.47
N THR A 142 8.85 -2.95 17.54
CA THR A 142 9.71 -1.79 17.67
C THR A 142 9.20 -0.67 16.76
N PRO A 143 8.75 0.48 17.29
CA PRO A 143 8.28 1.61 16.49
C PRO A 143 9.35 2.10 15.52
N MET A 144 8.94 2.38 14.29
CA MET A 144 9.81 2.83 13.17
C MET A 144 9.21 4.07 12.51
N VAL A 145 9.00 5.13 13.27
CA VAL A 145 8.30 6.34 12.80
C VAL A 145 8.93 6.92 11.52
N ALA A 146 10.26 6.94 11.43
CA ALA A 146 10.96 7.43 10.25
C ALA A 146 10.71 6.60 8.98
N ALA A 147 10.29 5.34 9.11
CA ALA A 147 10.01 4.46 7.98
C ALA A 147 8.56 4.56 7.47
N LEU A 148 7.68 5.29 8.15
CA LEU A 148 6.26 5.36 7.83
C LEU A 148 6.01 5.81 6.39
N THR A 149 6.57 6.95 6.01
CA THR A 149 6.41 7.54 4.68
C THR A 149 6.84 6.57 3.57
N GLU A 150 8.01 5.98 3.71
CA GLU A 150 8.54 5.03 2.74
C GLU A 150 7.64 3.80 2.58
N ARG A 151 7.16 3.24 3.70
CA ARG A 151 6.31 2.04 3.69
C ARG A 151 4.93 2.33 3.11
N LEU A 152 4.35 3.51 3.37
CA LEU A 152 3.10 3.94 2.74
C LEU A 152 3.27 4.20 1.25
N ILE A 153 4.37 4.81 0.82
CA ILE A 153 4.68 4.98 -0.61
C ILE A 153 4.75 3.60 -1.28
N ARG A 154 5.44 2.64 -0.68
CA ARG A 154 5.58 1.28 -1.22
C ARG A 154 4.25 0.54 -1.31
N LEU A 155 3.38 0.70 -0.33
CA LEU A 155 2.02 0.15 -0.32
C LEU A 155 1.17 0.73 -1.46
N TRP A 156 1.12 2.07 -1.58
CA TRP A 156 0.19 2.76 -2.45
C TRP A 156 0.74 3.07 -3.86
N ALA A 157 2.03 2.88 -4.08
CA ALA A 157 2.61 2.86 -5.41
C ALA A 157 2.69 1.44 -6.01
N GLY A 158 2.47 0.39 -5.21
CA GLY A 158 2.50 -1.00 -5.66
C GLY A 158 1.44 -1.33 -6.72
N PRO A 159 1.58 -2.45 -7.47
CA PRO A 159 0.74 -2.74 -8.65
C PRO A 159 -0.76 -2.70 -8.38
N GLN A 160 -1.22 -3.26 -7.26
CA GLN A 160 -2.64 -3.26 -6.86
C GLN A 160 -2.99 -2.05 -5.97
N GLY A 161 -2.01 -1.45 -5.30
CA GLY A 161 -2.20 -0.27 -4.45
C GLY A 161 -2.41 1.02 -5.25
N ALA A 162 -1.69 1.17 -6.36
CA ALA A 162 -1.72 2.38 -7.19
C ALA A 162 -3.12 2.71 -7.74
N PRO A 163 -3.85 1.80 -8.38
CA PRO A 163 -5.22 2.09 -8.84
C PRO A 163 -6.17 2.40 -7.68
N LYS A 164 -6.03 1.73 -6.53
CA LYS A 164 -6.83 2.02 -5.32
C LYS A 164 -6.53 3.43 -4.78
N ALA A 165 -5.27 3.81 -4.70
CA ALA A 165 -4.86 5.15 -4.28
C ALA A 165 -5.35 6.23 -5.26
N ALA A 166 -5.29 5.97 -6.56
CA ALA A 166 -5.80 6.87 -7.58
C ALA A 166 -7.32 7.09 -7.45
N ILE A 167 -8.09 6.02 -7.22
CA ILE A 167 -9.54 6.12 -6.98
C ILE A 167 -9.82 6.88 -5.68
N ALA A 168 -9.10 6.57 -4.60
CA ALA A 168 -9.25 7.25 -3.31
C ALA A 168 -8.88 8.75 -3.37
N GLY A 169 -8.04 9.15 -4.31
CA GLY A 169 -7.67 10.54 -4.55
C GLY A 169 -8.83 11.42 -5.03
N GLY A 170 -9.90 10.83 -5.61
CA GLY A 170 -11.08 11.55 -6.07
C GLY A 170 -10.72 12.71 -7.00
N ASP A 171 -11.20 13.91 -6.69
CA ASP A 171 -10.96 15.13 -7.48
C ASP A 171 -9.49 15.57 -7.56
N LYS A 172 -8.63 15.02 -6.71
CA LYS A 172 -7.19 15.26 -6.75
C LYS A 172 -6.46 14.34 -7.74
N THR A 173 -7.15 13.35 -8.28
CA THR A 173 -6.59 12.44 -9.28
C THR A 173 -6.87 13.00 -10.67
N THR A 174 -5.87 13.02 -11.51
CA THR A 174 -5.96 13.51 -12.89
C THR A 174 -5.35 12.51 -13.86
N VAL A 175 -5.71 12.63 -15.13
CA VAL A 175 -5.10 11.87 -16.22
C VAL A 175 -4.60 12.82 -17.30
N ALA A 176 -3.41 12.54 -17.80
CA ALA A 176 -2.85 13.12 -19.02
C ALA A 176 -2.47 12.00 -20.00
N TRP A 177 -2.28 12.35 -21.26
CA TRP A 177 -1.81 11.41 -22.29
C TRP A 177 -0.45 11.86 -22.79
N GLU A 178 0.56 11.04 -22.54
CA GLU A 178 1.95 11.30 -22.93
C GLU A 178 2.43 10.14 -23.84
N ASN A 179 2.86 10.45 -25.06
CA ASN A 179 3.30 9.42 -26.02
C ASN A 179 2.30 8.28 -26.21
N ASN A 180 1.02 8.61 -26.32
CA ASN A 180 -0.13 7.67 -26.38
C ASN A 180 -0.34 6.77 -25.16
N LYS A 181 0.34 7.00 -24.05
CA LYS A 181 0.13 6.30 -22.77
C LYS A 181 -0.64 7.18 -21.81
N ALA A 182 -1.55 6.58 -21.07
CA ALA A 182 -2.22 7.27 -19.98
C ALA A 182 -1.24 7.46 -18.81
N VAL A 183 -1.15 8.70 -18.30
CA VAL A 183 -0.39 9.06 -17.11
C VAL A 183 -1.36 9.55 -16.07
N VAL A 184 -1.54 8.75 -15.01
CA VAL A 184 -2.46 9.05 -13.90
C VAL A 184 -1.65 9.64 -12.76
N THR A 185 -2.02 10.86 -12.34
CA THR A 185 -1.42 11.56 -11.18
C THR A 185 -2.38 11.52 -10.00
N TYR A 186 -1.89 11.09 -8.83
CA TYR A 186 -2.73 10.92 -7.64
C TYR A 186 -1.94 11.16 -6.34
N PRO A 187 -2.60 11.56 -5.24
CA PRO A 187 -1.96 11.69 -3.92
C PRO A 187 -1.71 10.31 -3.30
N ILE A 188 -0.62 10.17 -2.55
CA ILE A 188 -0.36 8.96 -1.76
C ILE A 188 -1.17 9.03 -0.44
N PRO A 189 -2.09 8.08 -0.19
CA PRO A 189 -2.85 8.04 1.05
C PRO A 189 -1.96 7.99 2.29
N GLY A 190 -2.24 8.85 3.28
CA GLY A 190 -1.49 8.92 4.53
C GLY A 190 -0.14 9.63 4.46
N VAL A 191 0.26 10.16 3.28
CA VAL A 191 1.53 10.91 3.11
C VAL A 191 1.23 12.30 2.54
N PRO A 192 0.98 13.31 3.39
CA PRO A 192 0.70 14.67 2.93
C PRO A 192 1.80 15.22 2.03
N GLY A 193 1.41 15.79 0.88
CA GLY A 193 2.33 16.37 -0.10
C GLY A 193 3.03 15.36 -1.02
N ALA A 194 2.88 14.06 -0.80
CA ALA A 194 3.38 13.05 -1.74
C ALA A 194 2.41 12.89 -2.92
N VAL A 195 2.95 12.98 -4.13
CA VAL A 195 2.20 12.83 -5.38
C VAL A 195 2.86 11.73 -6.21
N ALA A 196 2.05 10.81 -6.67
CA ALA A 196 2.46 9.74 -7.57
C ALA A 196 2.04 10.02 -9.01
N LYS A 197 2.88 9.60 -9.96
CA LYS A 197 2.58 9.54 -11.40
C LYS A 197 2.71 8.10 -11.87
N ALA A 198 1.61 7.49 -12.30
CA ALA A 198 1.60 6.16 -12.87
C ALA A 198 1.49 6.24 -14.40
N THR A 199 2.48 5.72 -15.12
CA THR A 199 2.42 5.53 -16.57
C THR A 199 1.87 4.14 -16.84
N LEU A 200 0.78 4.07 -17.62
CA LEU A 200 0.12 2.82 -17.96
C LEU A 200 0.55 2.31 -19.34
N SER A 201 0.64 1.00 -19.48
CA SER A 201 0.84 0.33 -20.77
C SER A 201 -0.41 0.43 -21.66
N ASP A 202 -0.30 -0.06 -22.89
CA ASP A 202 -1.46 -0.21 -23.80
C ASP A 202 -2.53 -1.16 -23.26
N LYS A 203 -2.16 -2.02 -22.28
CA LYS A 203 -3.07 -2.90 -21.55
C LYS A 203 -3.59 -2.29 -20.24
N TYR A 204 -3.40 -0.99 -20.04
CA TYR A 204 -3.76 -0.27 -18.81
C TYR A 204 -3.16 -0.88 -17.51
N GLN A 205 -2.01 -1.53 -17.60
CA GLN A 205 -1.23 -1.98 -16.44
C GLN A 205 -0.11 -0.98 -16.18
N ALA A 206 0.18 -0.68 -14.91
CA ALA A 206 1.25 0.27 -14.59
C ALA A 206 2.61 -0.27 -15.05
N GLU A 207 3.33 0.46 -15.89
CA GLU A 207 4.71 0.15 -16.24
C GLU A 207 5.69 0.85 -15.30
N ARG A 208 5.32 2.05 -14.87
CA ARG A 208 6.15 2.89 -13.99
C ARG A 208 5.26 3.70 -13.05
N VAL A 209 5.65 3.75 -11.79
CA VAL A 209 5.07 4.70 -10.82
C VAL A 209 6.21 5.49 -10.21
N GLU A 210 6.15 6.81 -10.33
CA GLU A 210 7.11 7.74 -9.74
C GLU A 210 6.43 8.51 -8.62
N VAL A 211 7.06 8.59 -7.46
CA VAL A 211 6.58 9.36 -6.31
C VAL A 211 7.63 10.39 -5.91
N ALA A 212 7.26 11.67 -5.97
CA ALA A 212 8.08 12.76 -5.47
C ALA A 212 7.58 13.19 -4.09
N HIS A 213 8.48 13.23 -3.10
CA HIS A 213 8.16 13.69 -1.75
C HIS A 213 9.41 14.19 -1.02
N ASN A 214 9.36 15.41 -0.47
CA ASN A 214 10.43 16.03 0.33
C ASN A 214 11.83 15.95 -0.33
N GLY A 215 11.91 16.20 -1.65
CA GLY A 215 13.17 16.17 -2.39
C GLY A 215 13.70 14.76 -2.71
N VAL A 216 12.95 13.72 -2.35
CA VAL A 216 13.24 12.32 -2.69
C VAL A 216 12.32 11.88 -3.82
N THR A 217 12.88 11.28 -4.86
CA THR A 217 12.14 10.60 -5.91
C THR A 217 12.27 9.09 -5.74
N THR A 218 11.13 8.41 -5.55
CA THR A 218 11.05 6.96 -5.54
C THR A 218 10.37 6.51 -6.83
N GLU A 219 11.03 5.65 -7.59
CA GLU A 219 10.54 5.09 -8.84
C GLU A 219 10.34 3.59 -8.70
N PHE A 220 9.19 3.12 -9.16
CA PHE A 220 8.87 1.71 -9.30
C PHE A 220 8.68 1.41 -10.77
N THR A 221 9.33 0.37 -11.28
CA THR A 221 9.14 -0.16 -12.63
C THR A 221 8.56 -1.56 -12.52
N TYR A 222 7.51 -1.84 -13.28
CA TYR A 222 6.78 -3.09 -13.28
C TYR A 222 6.75 -3.73 -14.66
N GLY A 223 6.74 -5.04 -14.70
CA GLY A 223 6.63 -5.79 -15.95
C GLY A 223 6.15 -7.22 -15.75
N LYS A 224 5.90 -7.91 -16.85
CA LYS A 224 5.50 -9.33 -16.86
C LYS A 224 4.26 -9.58 -16.01
N TYR A 225 3.22 -8.80 -16.18
CA TYR A 225 1.96 -8.99 -15.47
C TYR A 225 1.31 -10.32 -15.86
N ASP A 226 0.94 -11.10 -14.82
CA ASP A 226 0.25 -12.38 -14.97
C ASP A 226 -0.56 -12.69 -13.69
N ASP A 227 -1.40 -13.71 -13.73
CA ASP A 227 -2.00 -14.31 -12.55
C ASP A 227 -1.02 -15.33 -11.95
N TRP A 228 -0.30 -14.90 -10.92
CA TRP A 228 0.72 -15.68 -10.23
C TRP A 228 0.16 -16.56 -9.10
N ASN A 229 -1.18 -16.64 -8.94
CA ASN A 229 -1.78 -17.57 -8.01
C ASN A 229 -1.45 -19.01 -8.44
N ASN A 230 -1.41 -19.92 -7.46
CA ASN A 230 -1.24 -21.33 -7.79
C ASN A 230 -2.42 -21.85 -8.63
N GLU A 231 -2.22 -22.96 -9.35
CA GLU A 231 -3.21 -23.49 -10.32
C GLU A 231 -4.59 -23.77 -9.71
N LEU A 232 -4.66 -24.08 -8.40
CA LEU A 232 -5.93 -24.34 -7.71
C LEU A 232 -6.69 -23.05 -7.35
N ASN A 233 -5.99 -21.93 -7.26
CA ASN A 233 -6.52 -20.65 -6.78
C ASN A 233 -6.43 -19.55 -7.83
N LYS A 234 -6.34 -19.86 -9.10
CA LYS A 234 -6.35 -18.87 -10.17
C LYS A 234 -7.64 -18.05 -10.14
N VAL A 235 -7.48 -16.74 -9.93
CA VAL A 235 -8.59 -15.81 -9.76
C VAL A 235 -8.54 -14.63 -10.73
N GLU A 236 -7.63 -14.68 -11.73
CA GLU A 236 -7.37 -13.62 -12.72
C GLU A 236 -7.08 -12.24 -12.07
N ALA A 237 -6.47 -12.24 -10.89
CA ALA A 237 -5.95 -11.03 -10.27
C ALA A 237 -4.49 -10.86 -10.68
N PHE A 238 -4.26 -9.95 -11.60
CA PHE A 238 -2.94 -9.77 -12.20
C PHE A 238 -2.01 -9.01 -11.27
N TYR A 239 -0.76 -9.47 -11.21
CA TYR A 239 0.30 -8.82 -10.45
C TYR A 239 1.59 -8.76 -11.30
N ALA A 240 2.48 -7.79 -11.01
CA ALA A 240 3.74 -7.65 -11.74
C ALA A 240 4.69 -8.82 -11.44
N GLY A 241 5.18 -9.50 -12.47
CA GLY A 241 6.19 -10.55 -12.35
C GLY A 241 7.59 -10.01 -12.08
N THR A 242 7.85 -8.74 -12.46
CA THR A 242 9.10 -8.05 -12.12
C THR A 242 8.80 -6.70 -11.50
N LEU A 243 9.57 -6.36 -10.45
CA LEU A 243 9.47 -5.10 -9.73
C LEU A 243 10.88 -4.56 -9.45
N VAL A 244 11.17 -3.35 -9.91
CA VAL A 244 12.39 -2.62 -9.56
C VAL A 244 12.00 -1.34 -8.83
N GLU A 245 12.51 -1.16 -7.61
CA GLU A 245 12.40 0.07 -6.83
C GLU A 245 13.73 0.82 -6.87
N LYS A 246 13.68 2.10 -7.27
CA LYS A 246 14.83 3.00 -7.20
C LYS A 246 14.50 4.18 -6.31
N ARG A 247 15.50 4.69 -5.60
CA ARG A 247 15.40 5.93 -4.83
C ARG A 247 16.53 6.87 -5.24
N ASN A 248 16.17 8.06 -5.73
CA ASN A 248 17.11 9.00 -6.33
C ASN A 248 18.06 8.32 -7.33
N GLY A 249 17.51 7.42 -8.17
CA GLY A 249 18.25 6.67 -9.18
C GLY A 249 18.98 5.40 -8.68
N ALA A 250 19.21 5.25 -7.39
CA ALA A 250 19.84 4.04 -6.83
C ALA A 250 18.83 2.90 -6.68
N THR A 251 19.15 1.70 -7.15
CA THR A 251 18.31 0.52 -7.01
C THR A 251 18.25 0.06 -5.54
N ILE A 252 17.06 0.01 -4.98
CA ILE A 252 16.77 -0.41 -3.60
C ILE A 252 16.25 -1.85 -3.57
N ARG A 253 15.44 -2.23 -4.57
CA ARG A 253 14.89 -3.59 -4.72
C ARG A 253 14.86 -3.96 -6.19
N ASP A 254 15.20 -5.20 -6.47
CA ASP A 254 15.07 -5.84 -7.79
C ASP A 254 14.50 -7.24 -7.54
N LEU A 255 13.19 -7.39 -7.82
CA LEU A 255 12.41 -8.53 -7.41
C LEU A 255 11.77 -9.23 -8.61
N THR A 256 11.69 -10.55 -8.51
CA THR A 256 10.90 -11.41 -9.41
C THR A 256 9.85 -12.13 -8.58
N THR A 257 8.57 -11.88 -8.88
CA THR A 257 7.44 -12.55 -8.23
C THR A 257 7.43 -14.03 -8.57
N THR A 258 7.19 -14.86 -7.57
CA THR A 258 7.10 -16.31 -7.72
C THR A 258 5.70 -16.83 -7.48
N GLU A 259 4.92 -16.15 -6.63
CA GLU A 259 3.57 -16.57 -6.26
C GLU A 259 2.76 -15.39 -5.74
N THR A 260 1.44 -15.41 -5.98
CA THR A 260 0.47 -14.52 -5.34
C THR A 260 -0.68 -15.31 -4.75
N GLU A 261 -1.36 -14.70 -3.76
CA GLU A 261 -2.62 -15.19 -3.19
C GLU A 261 -3.52 -13.97 -2.92
N THR A 262 -4.76 -14.02 -3.37
CA THR A 262 -5.76 -12.96 -3.14
C THR A 262 -6.90 -13.46 -2.30
N GLY A 263 -7.57 -12.55 -1.57
CA GLY A 263 -8.77 -12.86 -0.80
C GLY A 263 -8.51 -13.57 0.54
N ASN A 264 -7.27 -13.66 1.00
CA ASN A 264 -6.97 -14.24 2.31
C ASN A 264 -7.47 -13.32 3.43
N VAL A 265 -8.61 -13.68 4.03
CA VAL A 265 -9.28 -12.90 5.10
C VAL A 265 -8.47 -12.82 6.40
N TYR A 266 -7.46 -13.68 6.57
CA TYR A 266 -6.59 -13.68 7.75
C TYR A 266 -5.44 -12.69 7.65
N VAL A 267 -5.29 -11.97 6.53
CA VAL A 267 -4.33 -10.87 6.42
C VAL A 267 -4.83 -9.69 7.25
N VAL A 268 -4.44 -9.67 8.50
CA VAL A 268 -4.71 -8.58 9.44
C VAL A 268 -3.41 -7.98 9.94
N VAL A 269 -3.41 -6.65 10.11
CA VAL A 269 -2.23 -5.89 10.53
C VAL A 269 -2.61 -4.97 11.69
N PRO A 270 -2.98 -5.53 12.87
CA PRO A 270 -3.36 -4.74 14.03
C PRO A 270 -2.13 -4.02 14.59
N VAL A 271 -2.33 -2.75 14.98
CA VAL A 271 -1.26 -1.94 15.57
C VAL A 271 -1.03 -2.35 17.02
N PRO A 272 0.18 -2.75 17.42
CA PRO A 272 0.52 -3.10 18.80
C PRO A 272 0.32 -1.91 19.78
N ALA A 273 0.01 -2.21 21.04
CA ALA A 273 -0.21 -1.18 22.05
C ALA A 273 1.05 -0.32 22.29
N SER A 274 2.24 -0.94 22.31
CA SER A 274 3.53 -0.26 22.44
C SER A 274 3.79 0.74 21.31
N VAL A 275 3.42 0.37 20.07
CA VAL A 275 3.56 1.23 18.89
C VAL A 275 2.61 2.43 18.95
N ARG A 276 1.35 2.21 19.36
CA ARG A 276 0.40 3.32 19.56
C ARG A 276 0.86 4.30 20.64
N ALA A 277 1.37 3.80 21.76
CA ALA A 277 1.87 4.63 22.85
C ALA A 277 3.08 5.47 22.48
N SER A 278 3.92 5.01 21.54
CA SER A 278 5.10 5.76 21.06
C SER A 278 4.75 6.97 20.19
N ALA A 279 3.61 6.97 19.53
CA ALA A 279 3.16 8.07 18.66
C ALA A 279 2.49 9.22 19.46
N GLN A 280 2.27 9.04 20.76
CA GLN A 280 1.66 10.03 21.65
C GLN A 280 2.70 10.85 22.42
N LYS A 281 3.98 10.53 22.25
CA LYS A 281 5.13 11.24 22.83
C LYS A 281 5.75 12.18 21.81
#